data_bc98c38d6a2683d449c4899fe6ed9d14
#
_entry.id   bc98c38d6a2683d449c4899fe6ed9d14
#
_cell.length_a   1.000
_cell.length_b   1.000
_cell.length_c   1.000
_cell.angle_alpha   90.00
_cell.angle_beta   90.00
_cell.angle_gamma   90.00
#
_symmetry.space_group_name_H-M   'P 1'
#
loop_
_entity.id
_entity.type
_entity.pdbx_description
1 polymer ?
#
loop_
_entity_poly.entity_id
_entity_poly.type
_entity_poly.pdbx_seq_one_letter_code
_entity_poly.pdbx_strand_id
1 'polypeptide(L)'
;MAKLRSREPARSSAYDPAVALEFFSSAGKPQDFAKGATIFSENRIGLPLLLMPNRIFLLLEGEVGLFAGEEHIASIHAGEVFGEMAAMGGVPRSATALAMFDCRVIGLDDAQFGAALRKRPAFALMLMSVMAARLRDTLGRLGAVALPADGGWREAAALDSQLLADLAHVVGTTAIFRHPAGKVIMREGQRGVALYAVIEGRVEIRIGDAVVEKLGPGGVFGEMSLIDRKPRLASAVAETDCALLAMSRHMFLHLVKQSPKFGAALLKAVGERAAFMASRLRDAEPGKAAA
;
A
#
# COMPACT_ATOMS: atom_id res chain seq x y z
N MET A 1 5.71 -18.15 29.85
CA MET A 1 5.93 -16.76 29.35
C MET A 1 6.77 -16.84 28.10
N ALA A 2 6.15 -16.87 26.90
CA ALA A 2 6.84 -16.84 25.62
C ALA A 2 7.23 -15.38 25.34
N LYS A 3 8.53 -15.11 25.25
CA LYS A 3 9.04 -13.80 24.81
C LYS A 3 8.54 -13.55 23.38
N LEU A 4 7.55 -12.67 23.20
CA LEU A 4 7.25 -12.09 21.91
C LEU A 4 8.52 -11.34 21.46
N ARG A 5 9.22 -11.91 20.47
CA ARG A 5 10.30 -11.20 19.78
C ARG A 5 9.64 -10.06 19.01
N SER A 6 9.97 -8.82 19.37
CA SER A 6 9.67 -7.63 18.55
C SER A 6 10.20 -7.89 17.15
N ARG A 7 9.31 -8.03 16.17
CA ARG A 7 9.71 -8.14 14.77
C ARG A 7 10.06 -6.75 14.25
N GLU A 8 11.23 -6.66 13.63
CA GLU A 8 11.54 -5.49 12.80
C GLU A 8 10.49 -5.39 11.68
N PRO A 9 9.99 -4.18 11.36
CA PRO A 9 9.08 -4.00 10.24
C PRO A 9 9.74 -4.50 8.95
N ALA A 10 8.96 -5.09 8.05
CA ALA A 10 9.46 -5.62 6.79
C ALA A 10 10.14 -4.50 5.99
N ARG A 11 11.48 -4.55 5.93
CA ARG A 11 12.30 -3.58 5.20
C ARG A 11 12.35 -3.93 3.72
N SER A 12 12.17 -2.92 2.87
CA SER A 12 12.42 -3.05 1.44
C SER A 12 13.90 -2.84 1.13
N SER A 13 14.49 -3.69 0.30
CA SER A 13 15.85 -3.51 -0.22
C SER A 13 15.99 -2.25 -1.12
N ALA A 14 14.88 -1.66 -1.53
CA ALA A 14 14.84 -0.43 -2.33
C ALA A 14 14.64 0.83 -1.47
N TYR A 15 14.56 0.69 -0.14
CA TYR A 15 14.40 1.81 0.77
C TYR A 15 15.76 2.46 1.08
N ASP A 16 15.84 3.78 0.87
CA ASP A 16 17.02 4.60 1.17
C ASP A 16 16.61 5.71 2.17
N PRO A 17 17.10 5.65 3.43
CA PRO A 17 16.79 6.65 4.44
C PRO A 17 17.24 8.07 4.05
N ALA A 18 18.33 8.23 3.29
CA ALA A 18 18.81 9.54 2.86
C ALA A 18 17.84 10.19 1.86
N VAL A 19 17.32 9.40 0.92
CA VAL A 19 16.29 9.85 -0.02
C VAL A 19 15.00 10.21 0.71
N ALA A 20 14.61 9.43 1.74
CA ALA A 20 13.45 9.74 2.58
C ALA A 20 13.65 11.06 3.33
N LEU A 21 14.82 11.26 3.96
CA LEU A 21 15.14 12.49 4.67
C LEU A 21 15.06 13.71 3.75
N GLU A 22 15.65 13.63 2.57
CA GLU A 22 15.62 14.72 1.60
C GLU A 22 14.19 15.03 1.13
N PHE A 23 13.38 14.00 0.89
CA PHE A 23 11.98 14.16 0.49
C PHE A 23 11.17 14.86 1.59
N PHE A 24 11.21 14.36 2.83
CA PHE A 24 10.43 14.90 3.94
C PHE A 24 10.88 16.31 4.34
N SER A 25 12.20 16.57 4.38
CA SER A 25 12.74 17.88 4.72
C SER A 25 12.41 18.96 3.67
N SER A 26 12.11 18.55 2.43
CA SER A 26 11.72 19.49 1.36
C SER A 26 10.32 20.10 1.55
N ALA A 27 9.46 19.52 2.40
CA ALA A 27 8.05 19.89 2.52
C ALA A 27 7.55 20.00 3.96
N GLY A 28 8.27 19.46 4.94
CA GLY A 28 7.91 19.48 6.36
C GLY A 28 8.99 20.03 7.25
N LYS A 29 8.62 20.26 8.52
CA LYS A 29 9.57 20.68 9.57
C LYS A 29 9.60 19.61 10.67
N PRO A 30 10.77 19.41 11.33
CA PRO A 30 10.86 18.53 12.47
C PRO A 30 9.92 18.95 13.61
N GLN A 31 9.39 17.96 14.30
CA GLN A 31 8.55 18.06 15.49
C GLN A 31 9.08 17.09 16.53
N ASP A 32 9.13 17.54 17.78
CA ASP A 32 9.63 16.74 18.89
C ASP A 32 8.44 16.17 19.72
N PHE A 33 8.56 14.92 20.14
CA PHE A 33 7.62 14.21 20.98
C PHE A 33 8.35 13.61 22.16
N ALA A 34 7.94 13.95 23.38
CA ALA A 34 8.51 13.36 24.60
C ALA A 34 8.15 11.88 24.71
N LYS A 35 8.98 11.10 25.39
CA LYS A 35 8.70 9.70 25.70
C LYS A 35 7.29 9.54 26.28
N GLY A 36 6.53 8.56 25.75
CA GLY A 36 5.14 8.29 26.11
C GLY A 36 4.11 9.14 25.38
N ALA A 37 4.50 10.14 24.60
CA ALA A 37 3.57 10.95 23.83
C ALA A 37 2.96 10.15 22.66
N THR A 38 1.68 10.37 22.40
CA THR A 38 0.97 9.80 21.26
C THR A 38 1.20 10.68 20.02
N ILE A 39 1.79 10.11 18.97
CA ILE A 39 2.02 10.79 17.68
C ILE A 39 0.73 10.79 16.86
N PHE A 40 0.05 9.65 16.82
CA PHE A 40 -1.33 9.50 16.33
C PHE A 40 -1.99 8.28 16.98
N SER A 41 -3.31 8.32 17.06
CA SER A 41 -4.10 7.23 17.65
C SER A 41 -4.77 6.40 16.56
N GLU A 42 -4.96 5.12 16.85
CA GLU A 42 -5.89 4.27 16.14
C GLU A 42 -7.27 4.95 16.13
N ASN A 43 -7.93 5.00 14.96
CA ASN A 43 -9.25 5.61 14.86
C ASN A 43 -10.27 4.73 15.55
N ARG A 44 -10.56 5.06 16.80
CA ARG A 44 -11.73 4.54 17.52
C ARG A 44 -12.99 5.18 16.94
N ILE A 45 -13.99 4.35 16.67
CA ILE A 45 -15.34 4.77 16.25
C ILE A 45 -15.86 5.87 17.22
N GLY A 46 -16.11 7.08 16.73
CA GLY A 46 -16.75 8.14 17.53
C GLY A 46 -16.12 9.54 17.48
N LEU A 47 -14.92 9.70 16.95
CA LEU A 47 -14.36 11.04 16.72
C LEU A 47 -14.50 11.42 15.24
N PRO A 48 -14.93 12.66 14.90
CA PRO A 48 -15.05 13.06 13.51
C PRO A 48 -13.71 12.95 12.80
N LEU A 49 -13.63 12.14 11.76
CA LEU A 49 -12.46 11.98 10.85
C LEU A 49 -11.94 13.32 10.28
N LEU A 50 -12.76 14.39 10.36
CA LEU A 50 -12.51 15.71 9.79
C LEU A 50 -11.51 16.57 10.58
N LEU A 51 -11.08 16.16 11.78
CA LEU A 51 -10.29 17.05 12.66
C LEU A 51 -8.80 16.71 12.75
N MET A 52 -8.33 15.55 12.23
CA MET A 52 -6.92 15.21 12.17
C MET A 52 -6.52 14.82 10.76
N PRO A 53 -5.78 15.66 10.04
CA PRO A 53 -5.30 15.30 8.70
C PRO A 53 -4.47 14.03 8.80
N ASN A 54 -4.74 13.05 7.91
CA ASN A 54 -3.92 11.87 7.78
C ASN A 54 -2.51 12.32 7.35
N ARG A 55 -1.54 12.12 8.24
CA ARG A 55 -0.15 12.45 7.98
C ARG A 55 0.69 11.20 7.79
N ILE A 56 1.67 11.28 6.93
CA ILE A 56 2.77 10.33 6.81
C ILE A 56 3.98 10.91 7.55
N PHE A 57 4.72 10.08 8.25
CA PHE A 57 5.83 10.52 9.11
C PHE A 57 7.13 9.84 8.73
N LEU A 58 8.24 10.57 8.88
CA LEU A 58 9.61 10.05 8.90
C LEU A 58 10.15 10.22 10.33
N LEU A 59 10.63 9.15 10.94
CA LEU A 59 11.32 9.21 12.22
C LEU A 59 12.79 9.61 11.99
N LEU A 60 13.22 10.71 12.62
CA LEU A 60 14.60 11.19 12.56
C LEU A 60 15.44 10.64 13.70
N GLU A 61 14.90 10.66 14.92
CA GLU A 61 15.56 10.24 16.15
C GLU A 61 14.56 9.56 17.09
N GLY A 62 15.04 8.63 17.91
CA GLY A 62 14.24 7.89 18.89
C GLY A 62 13.70 6.56 18.32
N GLU A 63 12.63 6.06 18.94
CA GLU A 63 11.91 4.85 18.56
C GLU A 63 10.42 5.06 18.77
N VAL A 64 9.61 4.62 17.80
CA VAL A 64 8.15 4.68 17.86
C VAL A 64 7.58 3.27 17.89
N GLY A 65 6.78 2.95 18.90
CA GLY A 65 6.00 1.71 18.97
C GLY A 65 4.66 1.87 18.27
N LEU A 66 4.29 0.89 17.44
CA LEU A 66 2.96 0.78 16.85
C LEU A 66 2.15 -0.25 17.65
N PHE A 67 0.94 0.14 18.08
CA PHE A 67 0.05 -0.68 18.91
C PHE A 67 -1.34 -0.79 18.27
N ALA A 68 -1.88 -2.02 18.22
CA ALA A 68 -3.27 -2.29 17.91
C ALA A 68 -3.99 -2.60 19.23
N GLY A 69 -4.82 -1.67 19.72
CA GLY A 69 -5.27 -1.71 21.10
C GLY A 69 -4.07 -1.64 22.06
N GLU A 70 -3.90 -2.70 22.89
CA GLU A 70 -2.77 -2.83 23.82
C GLU A 70 -1.61 -3.66 23.26
N GLU A 71 -1.79 -4.30 22.11
CA GLU A 71 -0.78 -5.18 21.52
C GLU A 71 0.27 -4.39 20.73
N HIS A 72 1.54 -4.56 21.10
CA HIS A 72 2.67 -4.04 20.33
C HIS A 72 2.85 -4.85 19.04
N ILE A 73 2.64 -4.21 17.89
CA ILE A 73 2.69 -4.87 16.59
C ILE A 73 4.00 -4.62 15.82
N ALA A 74 4.65 -3.49 16.04
CA ALA A 74 5.94 -3.16 15.40
C ALA A 74 6.65 -2.01 16.10
N SER A 75 7.99 -1.97 15.99
CA SER A 75 8.82 -0.80 16.31
C SER A 75 9.32 -0.15 15.03
N ILE A 76 9.31 1.18 15.02
CA ILE A 76 9.84 2.04 13.95
C ILE A 76 11.10 2.70 14.47
N HIS A 77 12.18 2.61 13.70
CA HIS A 77 13.48 3.16 14.06
C HIS A 77 13.83 4.40 13.22
N ALA A 78 14.85 5.13 13.67
CA ALA A 78 15.33 6.30 12.96
C ALA A 78 15.62 6.02 11.47
N GLY A 79 15.18 6.92 10.61
CA GLY A 79 15.26 6.80 9.16
C GLY A 79 14.08 6.03 8.53
N GLU A 80 13.10 5.54 9.29
CA GLU A 80 11.96 4.79 8.75
C GLU A 80 10.70 5.66 8.63
N VAL A 81 9.89 5.35 7.59
CA VAL A 81 8.58 5.98 7.32
C VAL A 81 7.49 5.17 7.99
N PHE A 82 6.51 5.86 8.60
CA PHE A 82 5.34 5.25 9.21
C PHE A 82 4.07 6.08 9.02
N GLY A 83 2.92 5.44 9.23
CA GLY A 83 1.61 6.05 9.03
C GLY A 83 1.19 6.20 7.56
N GLU A 84 1.98 5.67 6.62
CA GLU A 84 1.75 5.72 5.17
C GLU A 84 0.51 4.95 4.75
N MET A 85 0.20 3.85 5.43
CA MET A 85 -0.93 2.97 5.08
C MET A 85 -2.26 3.71 5.13
N ALA A 86 -2.52 4.43 6.24
CA ALA A 86 -3.73 5.21 6.40
C ALA A 86 -3.71 6.49 5.54
N ALA A 87 -2.56 7.16 5.46
CA ALA A 87 -2.42 8.38 4.68
C ALA A 87 -2.65 8.12 3.19
N MET A 88 -2.06 7.05 2.63
CA MET A 88 -2.21 6.74 1.21
C MET A 88 -3.54 6.02 0.90
N GLY A 89 -4.02 5.17 1.80
CA GLY A 89 -5.26 4.40 1.60
C GLY A 89 -6.54 5.18 1.85
N GLY A 90 -6.48 6.38 2.43
CA GLY A 90 -7.68 7.14 2.83
C GLY A 90 -8.55 6.38 3.84
N VAL A 91 -7.93 5.49 4.61
CA VAL A 91 -8.59 4.61 5.59
C VAL A 91 -8.24 5.04 7.01
N PRO A 92 -9.05 4.65 8.01
CA PRO A 92 -8.73 4.86 9.41
C PRO A 92 -7.35 4.33 9.81
N ARG A 93 -6.71 4.96 10.80
CA ARG A 93 -5.47 4.44 11.41
C ARG A 93 -5.70 3.05 11.96
N SER A 94 -4.90 2.09 11.54
CA SER A 94 -4.96 0.69 12.00
C SER A 94 -4.19 0.43 13.28
N ALA A 95 -3.46 1.45 13.78
CA ALA A 95 -2.64 1.36 14.99
C ALA A 95 -2.45 2.74 15.63
N THR A 96 -2.14 2.75 16.92
CA THR A 96 -1.66 3.91 17.67
C THR A 96 -0.13 3.95 17.61
N ALA A 97 0.44 5.13 17.34
CA ALA A 97 1.90 5.36 17.36
C ALA A 97 2.28 6.11 18.64
N LEU A 98 3.13 5.48 19.48
CA LEU A 98 3.64 6.02 20.73
C LEU A 98 5.15 6.25 20.65
N ALA A 99 5.63 7.37 21.15
CA ALA A 99 7.04 7.63 21.33
C ALA A 99 7.59 6.77 22.48
N MET A 100 8.40 5.77 22.18
CA MET A 100 9.02 4.87 23.20
C MET A 100 10.18 5.54 23.92
N PHE A 101 10.81 6.52 23.27
CA PHE A 101 11.82 7.44 23.78
C PHE A 101 11.47 8.84 23.29
N ASP A 102 12.25 9.85 23.67
CA ASP A 102 12.14 11.16 23.04
C ASP A 102 12.38 11.01 21.54
N CYS A 103 11.41 11.46 20.74
CA CYS A 103 11.40 11.26 19.30
C CYS A 103 11.39 12.59 18.57
N ARG A 104 12.09 12.63 17.44
CA ARG A 104 12.03 13.72 16.48
C ARG A 104 11.51 13.20 15.14
N VAL A 105 10.44 13.80 14.61
CA VAL A 105 9.78 13.33 13.38
C VAL A 105 9.52 14.49 12.42
N ILE A 106 9.40 14.17 11.10
CA ILE A 106 8.81 15.09 10.12
C ILE A 106 7.49 14.48 9.67
N GLY A 107 6.38 15.20 9.89
CA GLY A 107 5.05 14.82 9.42
C GLY A 107 4.63 15.63 8.22
N LEU A 108 4.13 14.97 7.16
CA LEU A 108 3.56 15.60 5.97
C LEU A 108 2.08 15.28 5.88
N ASP A 109 1.23 16.28 5.69
CA ASP A 109 -0.15 16.11 5.29
C ASP A 109 -0.27 15.83 3.78
N ASP A 110 -1.48 15.55 3.30
CA ASP A 110 -1.75 15.19 1.90
C ASP A 110 -1.29 16.28 0.92
N ALA A 111 -1.49 17.56 1.27
CA ALA A 111 -1.10 18.67 0.41
C ALA A 111 0.43 18.81 0.31
N GLN A 112 1.12 18.72 1.45
CA GLN A 112 2.57 18.75 1.57
C GLN A 112 3.19 17.55 0.86
N PHE A 113 2.65 16.35 1.08
CA PHE A 113 3.12 15.13 0.43
C PHE A 113 2.95 15.21 -1.09
N GLY A 114 1.77 15.60 -1.56
CA GLY A 114 1.50 15.81 -2.99
C GLY A 114 2.41 16.85 -3.63
N ALA A 115 2.72 17.94 -2.94
CA ALA A 115 3.66 18.96 -3.40
C ALA A 115 5.09 18.43 -3.50
N ALA A 116 5.55 17.65 -2.50
CA ALA A 116 6.85 17.00 -2.53
C ALA A 116 6.95 15.95 -3.65
N LEU A 117 5.88 15.16 -3.84
CA LEU A 117 5.84 14.12 -4.86
C LEU A 117 5.90 14.70 -6.29
N ARG A 118 5.27 15.87 -6.53
CA ARG A 118 5.42 16.57 -7.82
C ARG A 118 6.85 16.98 -8.13
N LYS A 119 7.64 17.32 -7.11
CA LYS A 119 9.05 17.66 -7.27
C LYS A 119 9.95 16.43 -7.39
N ARG A 120 9.59 15.34 -6.73
CA ARG A 120 10.39 14.11 -6.62
C ARG A 120 9.50 12.87 -6.84
N PRO A 121 8.96 12.65 -8.05
CA PRO A 121 8.00 11.57 -8.30
C PRO A 121 8.62 10.18 -8.10
N ALA A 122 9.94 10.04 -8.21
CA ALA A 122 10.63 8.77 -7.97
C ALA A 122 10.47 8.26 -6.54
N PHE A 123 10.15 9.15 -5.57
CA PHE A 123 9.87 8.75 -4.17
C PHE A 123 8.66 7.81 -4.08
N ALA A 124 7.68 7.94 -4.98
CA ALA A 124 6.54 7.04 -5.04
C ALA A 124 6.97 5.57 -5.16
N LEU A 125 7.98 5.26 -5.99
CA LEU A 125 8.50 3.90 -6.16
C LEU A 125 9.11 3.36 -4.87
N MET A 126 9.85 4.20 -4.15
CA MET A 126 10.46 3.81 -2.88
C MET A 126 9.38 3.54 -1.83
N LEU A 127 8.38 4.42 -1.70
CA LEU A 127 7.28 4.24 -0.75
C LEU A 127 6.43 3.02 -1.11
N MET A 128 6.10 2.82 -2.39
CA MET A 128 5.41 1.62 -2.86
C MET A 128 6.20 0.34 -2.52
N SER A 129 7.55 0.37 -2.57
CA SER A 129 8.36 -0.79 -2.21
C SER A 129 8.27 -1.15 -0.72
N VAL A 130 8.17 -0.15 0.16
CA VAL A 130 7.92 -0.34 1.60
C VAL A 130 6.54 -0.96 1.82
N MET A 131 5.51 -0.36 1.20
CA MET A 131 4.13 -0.85 1.32
C MET A 131 3.98 -2.27 0.76
N ALA A 132 4.64 -2.58 -0.36
CA ALA A 132 4.69 -3.91 -0.93
C ALA A 132 5.32 -4.94 0.02
N ALA A 133 6.43 -4.58 0.69
CA ALA A 133 7.07 -5.46 1.66
C ALA A 133 6.15 -5.75 2.86
N ARG A 134 5.47 -4.73 3.38
CA ARG A 134 4.51 -4.86 4.48
C ARG A 134 3.28 -5.69 4.08
N LEU A 135 2.74 -5.47 2.87
CA LEU A 135 1.64 -6.28 2.36
C LEU A 135 2.03 -7.76 2.21
N ARG A 136 3.25 -8.05 1.71
CA ARG A 136 3.75 -9.43 1.64
C ARG A 136 3.87 -10.09 3.01
N ASP A 137 4.34 -9.37 4.02
CA ASP A 137 4.41 -9.89 5.39
C ASP A 137 2.99 -10.20 5.93
N THR A 138 2.04 -9.29 5.73
CA THR A 138 0.63 -9.49 6.09
C THR A 138 0.03 -10.71 5.39
N LEU A 139 0.26 -10.87 4.09
CA LEU A 139 -0.23 -12.02 3.32
C LEU A 139 0.45 -13.33 3.71
N GLY A 140 1.75 -13.31 4.05
CA GLY A 140 2.46 -14.47 4.60
C GLY A 140 1.84 -14.94 5.92
N ARG A 141 1.32 -14.02 6.73
CA ARG A 141 0.58 -14.33 7.98
C ARG A 141 -0.81 -14.87 7.68
N LEU A 142 -1.52 -14.27 6.71
CA LEU A 142 -2.84 -14.75 6.27
C LEU A 142 -2.78 -16.13 5.62
N GLY A 143 -1.72 -16.44 4.87
CA GLY A 143 -1.53 -17.77 4.27
C GLY A 143 -1.36 -18.89 5.30
N ALA A 144 -1.03 -18.57 6.56
CA ALA A 144 -1.05 -19.50 7.68
C ALA A 144 -2.47 -19.68 8.27
N VAL A 145 -3.41 -18.80 7.91
CA VAL A 145 -4.82 -18.83 8.31
C VAL A 145 -5.62 -18.88 7.01
N ALA A 146 -6.34 -19.98 6.75
CA ALA A 146 -7.13 -20.12 5.52
C ALA A 146 -8.11 -18.95 5.37
N LEU A 147 -7.98 -18.18 4.29
CA LEU A 147 -8.97 -17.15 3.96
C LEU A 147 -10.30 -17.84 3.64
N PRO A 148 -11.43 -17.50 4.30
CA PRO A 148 -12.73 -18.03 3.92
C PRO A 148 -13.04 -17.66 2.48
N ALA A 149 -13.53 -18.61 1.68
CA ALA A 149 -13.91 -18.37 0.28
C ALA A 149 -14.93 -17.23 0.16
N ASP A 150 -15.82 -17.09 1.14
CA ASP A 150 -16.90 -16.08 1.22
C ASP A 150 -16.50 -14.85 2.04
N GLY A 151 -15.26 -14.72 2.43
CA GLY A 151 -14.78 -13.71 3.37
C GLY A 151 -14.81 -12.26 2.87
N GLY A 152 -15.55 -11.96 1.81
CA GLY A 152 -15.71 -10.63 1.24
C GLY A 152 -14.55 -10.25 0.31
N TRP A 153 -14.84 -9.36 -0.60
CA TRP A 153 -13.89 -8.76 -1.55
C TRP A 153 -14.14 -7.26 -1.58
N ARG A 154 -13.16 -6.51 -2.09
CA ARG A 154 -13.31 -5.07 -2.33
C ARG A 154 -13.42 -4.78 -3.82
N GLU A 155 -14.15 -3.75 -4.19
CA GLU A 155 -14.12 -3.18 -5.52
C GLU A 155 -13.13 -2.00 -5.55
N ALA A 156 -12.27 -1.95 -6.58
CA ALA A 156 -11.25 -0.93 -6.66
C ALA A 156 -11.04 -0.43 -8.08
N ALA A 157 -10.91 0.90 -8.20
CA ALA A 157 -10.41 1.59 -9.37
C ALA A 157 -9.32 2.59 -8.91
N ALA A 158 -8.10 2.41 -9.42
CA ALA A 158 -6.97 3.27 -9.07
C ALA A 158 -6.87 4.51 -9.95
N LEU A 159 -7.27 4.36 -11.22
CA LEU A 159 -7.16 5.38 -12.26
C LEU A 159 -8.56 5.91 -12.59
N ASP A 160 -8.71 7.22 -12.62
CA ASP A 160 -9.90 7.83 -13.21
C ASP A 160 -9.89 7.67 -14.74
N SER A 161 -11.01 7.95 -15.38
CA SER A 161 -11.19 7.77 -16.83
C SER A 161 -10.22 8.60 -17.67
N GLN A 162 -9.89 9.81 -17.21
CA GLN A 162 -8.95 10.69 -17.92
C GLN A 162 -7.53 10.14 -17.84
N LEU A 163 -7.07 9.76 -16.65
CA LEU A 163 -5.73 9.19 -16.46
C LEU A 163 -5.57 7.86 -17.21
N LEU A 164 -6.62 7.02 -17.23
CA LEU A 164 -6.63 5.78 -18.00
C LEU A 164 -6.51 6.04 -19.51
N ALA A 165 -7.24 7.03 -20.04
CA ALA A 165 -7.17 7.42 -21.44
C ALA A 165 -5.78 7.99 -21.81
N ASP A 166 -5.23 8.86 -20.96
CA ASP A 166 -3.88 9.41 -21.13
C ASP A 166 -2.82 8.30 -21.18
N LEU A 167 -2.93 7.32 -20.29
CA LEU A 167 -2.02 6.16 -20.26
C LEU A 167 -2.17 5.29 -21.51
N ALA A 168 -3.39 5.01 -21.96
CA ALA A 168 -3.64 4.23 -23.17
C ALA A 168 -3.05 4.93 -24.40
N HIS A 169 -3.12 6.27 -24.44
CA HIS A 169 -2.51 7.07 -25.52
C HIS A 169 -0.97 6.97 -25.49
N VAL A 170 -0.35 7.13 -24.32
CA VAL A 170 1.12 7.09 -24.17
C VAL A 170 1.69 5.70 -24.42
N VAL A 171 1.04 4.66 -23.90
CA VAL A 171 1.50 3.26 -24.02
C VAL A 171 1.23 2.70 -25.42
N GLY A 172 0.18 3.17 -26.06
CA GLY A 172 -0.25 2.79 -27.41
C GLY A 172 -1.22 1.59 -27.44
N THR A 173 -2.04 1.57 -28.48
CA THR A 173 -3.11 0.57 -28.65
C THR A 173 -2.61 -0.85 -28.86
N THR A 174 -1.37 -1.03 -29.33
CA THR A 174 -0.73 -2.35 -29.49
C THR A 174 -0.47 -3.06 -28.18
N ALA A 175 -0.53 -2.35 -27.05
CA ALA A 175 -0.39 -2.90 -25.71
C ALA A 175 -1.75 -3.27 -25.06
N ILE A 176 -2.85 -3.20 -25.82
CA ILE A 176 -4.19 -3.58 -25.36
C ILE A 176 -4.45 -5.03 -25.77
N PHE A 177 -4.68 -5.88 -24.77
CA PHE A 177 -4.97 -7.31 -24.94
C PHE A 177 -6.39 -7.62 -24.48
N ARG A 178 -7.12 -8.37 -25.33
CA ARG A 178 -8.46 -8.84 -24.98
C ARG A 178 -8.40 -10.27 -24.44
N HIS A 179 -9.15 -10.52 -23.40
CA HIS A 179 -9.24 -11.81 -22.73
C HIS A 179 -10.68 -12.19 -22.52
N PRO A 180 -11.08 -13.42 -22.90
CA PRO A 180 -12.43 -13.92 -22.64
C PRO A 180 -12.63 -14.20 -21.15
N ALA A 181 -13.87 -14.19 -20.70
CA ALA A 181 -14.27 -14.60 -19.34
C ALA A 181 -13.66 -15.95 -18.97
N GLY A 182 -13.25 -16.09 -17.71
CA GLY A 182 -12.58 -17.29 -17.18
C GLY A 182 -11.09 -17.39 -17.51
N LYS A 183 -10.53 -16.53 -18.37
CA LYS A 183 -9.10 -16.59 -18.70
C LYS A 183 -8.23 -16.19 -17.51
N VAL A 184 -7.25 -17.05 -17.17
CA VAL A 184 -6.20 -16.71 -16.21
C VAL A 184 -5.19 -15.81 -16.91
N ILE A 185 -5.06 -14.55 -16.43
CA ILE A 185 -4.17 -13.51 -16.96
C ILE A 185 -2.77 -13.63 -16.32
N MET A 186 -2.74 -13.83 -15.02
CA MET A 186 -1.51 -14.10 -14.27
C MET A 186 -1.77 -15.11 -13.15
N ARG A 187 -0.74 -15.86 -12.75
CA ARG A 187 -0.83 -16.83 -11.65
C ARG A 187 0.03 -16.40 -10.47
N GLU A 188 -0.47 -16.65 -9.26
CA GLU A 188 0.29 -16.55 -8.01
C GLU A 188 1.58 -17.37 -8.12
N GLY A 189 2.67 -16.87 -7.52
CA GLY A 189 3.98 -17.50 -7.53
C GLY A 189 4.78 -17.33 -8.83
N GLN A 190 4.17 -16.92 -9.94
CA GLN A 190 4.89 -16.69 -11.19
C GLN A 190 5.70 -15.39 -11.17
N ARG A 191 6.77 -15.32 -11.97
CA ARG A 191 7.51 -14.08 -12.20
C ARG A 191 6.65 -13.10 -13.00
N GLY A 192 6.59 -11.84 -12.54
CA GLY A 192 5.85 -10.78 -13.22
C GLY A 192 6.72 -10.01 -14.19
N VAL A 193 6.26 -9.85 -15.44
CA VAL A 193 6.96 -9.07 -16.49
C VAL A 193 6.19 -7.80 -16.88
N ALA A 194 4.90 -7.73 -16.55
CA ALA A 194 4.02 -6.60 -16.84
C ALA A 194 3.09 -6.32 -15.67
N LEU A 195 2.60 -5.08 -15.59
CA LEU A 195 1.39 -4.72 -14.88
C LEU A 195 0.28 -4.49 -15.90
N TYR A 196 -0.96 -4.49 -15.41
CA TYR A 196 -2.14 -4.35 -16.24
C TYR A 196 -3.07 -3.28 -15.66
N ALA A 197 -3.67 -2.47 -16.54
CA ALA A 197 -4.81 -1.62 -16.20
C ALA A 197 -6.04 -2.11 -16.95
N VAL A 198 -7.18 -2.22 -16.26
CA VAL A 198 -8.45 -2.63 -16.86
C VAL A 198 -9.02 -1.46 -17.65
N ILE A 199 -9.26 -1.66 -18.95
CA ILE A 199 -9.93 -0.68 -19.82
C ILE A 199 -11.42 -1.00 -19.89
N GLU A 200 -11.77 -2.27 -20.10
CA GLU A 200 -13.14 -2.77 -20.22
C GLU A 200 -13.27 -4.09 -19.46
N GLY A 201 -14.46 -4.37 -18.98
CA GLY A 201 -14.77 -5.62 -18.29
C GLY A 201 -14.33 -5.63 -16.84
N ARG A 202 -14.19 -6.83 -16.25
CA ARG A 202 -13.87 -7.04 -14.83
C ARG A 202 -12.87 -8.16 -14.65
N VAL A 203 -11.98 -8.00 -13.68
CA VAL A 203 -10.94 -8.96 -13.30
C VAL A 203 -11.04 -9.27 -11.82
N GLU A 204 -11.01 -10.54 -11.46
CA GLU A 204 -10.90 -11.01 -10.08
C GLU A 204 -9.44 -11.22 -9.70
N ILE A 205 -9.05 -10.73 -8.52
CA ILE A 205 -7.78 -11.02 -7.88
C ILE A 205 -8.01 -12.08 -6.81
N ARG A 206 -7.25 -13.17 -6.89
CA ARG A 206 -7.42 -14.35 -6.03
C ARG A 206 -6.11 -14.71 -5.33
N ILE A 207 -6.20 -15.07 -4.06
CA ILE A 207 -5.13 -15.68 -3.26
C ILE A 207 -5.58 -17.09 -2.92
N GLY A 208 -4.90 -18.10 -3.46
CA GLY A 208 -5.46 -19.44 -3.51
C GLY A 208 -6.81 -19.43 -4.24
N ASP A 209 -7.86 -19.94 -3.59
CA ASP A 209 -9.23 -19.97 -4.13
C ASP A 209 -10.08 -18.75 -3.73
N ALA A 210 -9.61 -17.94 -2.78
CA ALA A 210 -10.37 -16.79 -2.27
C ALA A 210 -10.26 -15.57 -3.21
N VAL A 211 -11.42 -15.02 -3.62
CA VAL A 211 -11.49 -13.71 -4.28
C VAL A 211 -11.29 -12.64 -3.23
N VAL A 212 -10.25 -11.80 -3.40
CA VAL A 212 -9.89 -10.74 -2.46
C VAL A 212 -10.18 -9.34 -3.01
N GLU A 213 -10.22 -9.19 -4.33
CA GLU A 213 -10.48 -7.91 -4.97
C GLU A 213 -11.13 -8.12 -6.34
N LYS A 214 -12.04 -7.23 -6.73
CA LYS A 214 -12.60 -7.15 -8.08
C LYS A 214 -12.24 -5.79 -8.68
N LEU A 215 -11.76 -5.82 -9.90
CA LEU A 215 -11.24 -4.65 -10.61
C LEU A 215 -12.07 -4.41 -11.87
N GLY A 216 -12.77 -3.28 -11.89
CA GLY A 216 -13.40 -2.72 -13.08
C GLY A 216 -12.47 -1.77 -13.84
N PRO A 217 -13.00 -1.00 -14.81
CA PRO A 217 -12.23 0.00 -15.55
C PRO A 217 -11.48 0.96 -14.61
N GLY A 218 -10.20 1.22 -14.91
CA GLY A 218 -9.29 1.96 -14.03
C GLY A 218 -8.63 1.13 -12.95
N GLY A 219 -9.02 -0.11 -12.74
CA GLY A 219 -8.35 -1.04 -11.83
C GLY A 219 -6.94 -1.39 -12.32
N VAL A 220 -5.96 -1.45 -11.41
CA VAL A 220 -4.56 -1.80 -11.73
C VAL A 220 -4.12 -2.98 -10.91
N PHE A 221 -3.40 -3.92 -11.55
CA PHE A 221 -2.87 -5.10 -10.87
C PHE A 221 -1.53 -5.56 -11.47
N GLY A 222 -0.78 -6.34 -10.66
CA GLY A 222 0.51 -6.87 -11.07
C GLY A 222 1.69 -5.91 -10.88
N GLU A 223 1.48 -4.69 -10.36
CA GLU A 223 2.50 -3.67 -10.09
C GLU A 223 3.51 -4.12 -9.04
N MET A 224 3.07 -4.86 -8.00
CA MET A 224 3.91 -5.23 -6.86
C MET A 224 5.15 -6.01 -7.27
N SER A 225 4.99 -7.01 -8.14
CA SER A 225 6.13 -7.81 -8.62
C SER A 225 7.08 -7.03 -9.55
N LEU A 226 6.63 -5.91 -10.12
CA LEU A 226 7.50 -5.01 -10.88
C LEU A 226 8.29 -4.07 -9.97
N ILE A 227 7.72 -3.71 -8.81
CA ILE A 227 8.39 -2.86 -7.82
C ILE A 227 9.49 -3.64 -7.11
N ASP A 228 9.16 -4.78 -6.50
CA ASP A 228 10.05 -5.53 -5.61
C ASP A 228 10.77 -6.71 -6.28
N ARG A 229 10.50 -6.98 -7.56
CA ARG A 229 11.07 -8.09 -8.36
C ARG A 229 10.82 -9.48 -7.77
N LYS A 230 9.82 -9.61 -6.91
CA LYS A 230 9.42 -10.90 -6.32
C LYS A 230 8.31 -11.55 -7.14
N PRO A 231 8.00 -12.83 -6.92
CA PRO A 231 6.87 -13.51 -7.56
C PRO A 231 5.53 -12.81 -7.31
N ARG A 232 4.55 -13.08 -8.18
CA ARG A 232 3.17 -12.60 -8.05
C ARG A 232 2.58 -13.00 -6.71
N LEU A 233 1.92 -12.06 -6.02
CA LEU A 233 1.25 -12.29 -4.74
C LEU A 233 -0.11 -12.97 -4.88
N ALA A 234 -0.70 -12.87 -6.07
CA ALA A 234 -2.05 -13.33 -6.34
C ALA A 234 -2.20 -13.74 -7.80
N SER A 235 -3.23 -14.51 -8.08
CA SER A 235 -3.71 -14.80 -9.44
C SER A 235 -4.68 -13.71 -9.88
N ALA A 236 -4.78 -13.46 -11.19
CA ALA A 236 -5.79 -12.60 -11.80
C ALA A 236 -6.54 -13.37 -12.88
N VAL A 237 -7.88 -13.35 -12.81
CA VAL A 237 -8.77 -14.09 -13.69
C VAL A 237 -9.80 -13.11 -14.27
N ALA A 238 -10.03 -13.15 -15.56
CA ALA A 238 -11.07 -12.38 -16.21
C ALA A 238 -12.47 -12.86 -15.70
N GLU A 239 -13.18 -12.00 -14.96
CA GLU A 239 -14.55 -12.30 -14.50
C GLU A 239 -15.54 -12.20 -15.67
N THR A 240 -15.32 -11.22 -16.54
CA THR A 240 -16.04 -11.03 -17.80
C THR A 240 -15.06 -10.96 -18.95
N ASP A 241 -15.55 -10.91 -20.18
CA ASP A 241 -14.70 -10.45 -21.30
C ASP A 241 -14.09 -9.10 -20.94
N CYS A 242 -12.79 -8.95 -21.08
CA CYS A 242 -12.07 -7.75 -20.67
C CYS A 242 -11.01 -7.30 -21.67
N ALA A 243 -10.75 -5.98 -21.69
CA ALA A 243 -9.62 -5.39 -22.37
C ALA A 243 -8.66 -4.79 -21.36
N LEU A 244 -7.39 -5.16 -21.44
CA LEU A 244 -6.33 -4.79 -20.50
C LEU A 244 -5.21 -4.03 -21.21
N LEU A 245 -4.80 -2.90 -20.67
CA LEU A 245 -3.57 -2.21 -21.08
C LEU A 245 -2.40 -2.85 -20.31
N ALA A 246 -1.51 -3.52 -21.03
CA ALA A 246 -0.30 -4.12 -20.46
C ALA A 246 0.88 -3.15 -20.53
N MET A 247 1.57 -2.96 -19.41
CA MET A 247 2.73 -2.09 -19.32
C MET A 247 3.95 -2.88 -18.85
N SER A 248 5.05 -2.78 -19.59
CA SER A 248 6.33 -3.35 -19.16
C SER A 248 6.86 -2.63 -17.91
N ARG A 249 7.80 -3.27 -17.19
CA ARG A 249 8.47 -2.65 -16.05
C ARG A 249 9.14 -1.32 -16.42
N HIS A 250 9.78 -1.24 -17.58
CA HIS A 250 10.44 -0.02 -18.03
C HIS A 250 9.42 1.12 -18.19
N MET A 251 8.31 0.88 -18.90
CA MET A 251 7.25 1.86 -19.08
C MET A 251 6.62 2.28 -17.76
N PHE A 252 6.33 1.33 -16.88
CA PHE A 252 5.83 1.59 -15.53
C PHE A 252 6.75 2.53 -14.73
N LEU A 253 8.05 2.22 -14.65
CA LEU A 253 9.01 3.06 -13.93
C LEU A 253 9.15 4.45 -14.55
N HIS A 254 9.07 4.54 -15.88
CA HIS A 254 9.08 5.81 -16.60
C HIS A 254 7.84 6.64 -16.24
N LEU A 255 6.65 6.07 -16.34
CA LEU A 255 5.38 6.74 -16.04
C LEU A 255 5.31 7.24 -14.59
N VAL A 256 5.72 6.44 -13.61
CA VAL A 256 5.74 6.89 -12.20
C VAL A 256 6.64 8.10 -12.01
N LYS A 257 7.77 8.18 -12.72
CA LYS A 257 8.69 9.32 -12.66
C LYS A 257 8.18 10.54 -13.38
N GLN A 258 7.44 10.39 -14.48
CA GLN A 258 6.96 11.48 -15.31
C GLN A 258 5.58 11.99 -14.92
N SER A 259 4.75 11.14 -14.34
CA SER A 259 3.38 11.45 -13.94
C SER A 259 3.18 11.32 -12.43
N PRO A 260 3.29 12.41 -11.65
CA PRO A 260 2.99 12.39 -10.22
C PRO A 260 1.57 11.90 -9.90
N LYS A 261 0.59 12.19 -10.79
CA LYS A 261 -0.79 11.70 -10.67
C LYS A 261 -0.85 10.16 -10.73
N PHE A 262 -0.13 9.55 -11.69
CA PHE A 262 -0.06 8.10 -11.81
C PHE A 262 0.61 7.48 -10.58
N GLY A 263 1.75 8.04 -10.15
CA GLY A 263 2.44 7.60 -8.94
C GLY A 263 1.56 7.68 -7.69
N ALA A 264 0.82 8.78 -7.51
CA ALA A 264 -0.10 8.96 -6.38
C ALA A 264 -1.29 7.98 -6.44
N ALA A 265 -1.88 7.76 -7.62
CA ALA A 265 -2.97 6.82 -7.81
C ALA A 265 -2.56 5.39 -7.45
N LEU A 266 -1.35 4.97 -7.84
CA LEU A 266 -0.81 3.66 -7.49
C LEU A 266 -0.50 3.54 -6.00
N LEU A 267 0.09 4.57 -5.38
CA LEU A 267 0.31 4.59 -3.93
C LEU A 267 -0.99 4.40 -3.16
N LYS A 268 -2.04 5.12 -3.58
CA LYS A 268 -3.38 4.97 -3.02
C LYS A 268 -3.90 3.53 -3.17
N ALA A 269 -3.84 2.96 -4.36
CA ALA A 269 -4.30 1.59 -4.62
C ALA A 269 -3.57 0.55 -3.77
N VAL A 270 -2.23 0.65 -3.66
CA VAL A 270 -1.42 -0.24 -2.83
C VAL A 270 -1.75 -0.05 -1.35
N GLY A 271 -1.96 1.19 -0.88
CA GLY A 271 -2.35 1.51 0.49
C GLY A 271 -3.70 0.93 0.87
N GLU A 272 -4.71 1.12 0.04
CA GLU A 272 -6.05 0.57 0.23
C GLU A 272 -6.01 -0.98 0.26
N ARG A 273 -5.24 -1.59 -0.64
CA ARG A 273 -5.04 -3.04 -0.71
C ARG A 273 -4.42 -3.57 0.59
N ALA A 274 -3.36 -2.91 1.04
CA ALA A 274 -2.67 -3.29 2.26
C ALA A 274 -3.54 -3.12 3.52
N ALA A 275 -4.33 -2.04 3.59
CA ALA A 275 -5.26 -1.79 4.70
C ALA A 275 -6.40 -2.83 4.73
N PHE A 276 -6.96 -3.19 3.57
CA PHE A 276 -7.96 -4.24 3.46
C PHE A 276 -7.41 -5.60 3.91
N MET A 277 -6.21 -5.99 3.47
CA MET A 277 -5.60 -7.25 3.90
C MET A 277 -5.28 -7.26 5.40
N ALA A 278 -4.86 -6.13 5.96
CA ALA A 278 -4.63 -6.01 7.40
C ALA A 278 -5.93 -6.14 8.21
N SER A 279 -7.07 -5.62 7.72
CA SER A 279 -8.37 -5.84 8.38
C SER A 279 -8.75 -7.33 8.35
N ARG A 280 -8.57 -8.00 7.22
CA ARG A 280 -8.85 -9.43 7.07
C ARG A 280 -8.02 -10.29 8.03
N LEU A 281 -6.76 -9.92 8.27
CA LEU A 281 -5.91 -10.63 9.22
C LEU A 281 -6.46 -10.50 10.65
N ARG A 282 -6.91 -9.30 11.05
CA ARG A 282 -7.54 -9.11 12.38
C ARG A 282 -8.81 -9.92 12.55
N ASP A 283 -9.66 -9.97 11.52
CA ASP A 283 -10.93 -10.71 11.55
C ASP A 283 -10.71 -12.23 11.58
N ALA A 284 -9.58 -12.72 11.03
CA ALA A 284 -9.25 -14.14 10.95
C ALA A 284 -8.51 -14.68 12.20
N GLU A 285 -8.01 -13.83 13.12
CA GLU A 285 -7.38 -14.25 14.38
C GLU A 285 -8.48 -14.53 15.42
N PRO A 286 -8.82 -15.82 15.73
CA PRO A 286 -9.87 -16.14 16.69
C PRO A 286 -9.40 -15.80 18.09
N GLY A 287 -10.03 -14.82 18.75
CA GLY A 287 -9.82 -14.51 20.17
C GLY A 287 -9.95 -13.04 20.58
N LYS A 288 -10.23 -12.10 19.66
CA LYS A 288 -10.29 -10.65 20.00
C LYS A 288 -11.62 -9.95 19.68
N ALA A 289 -12.68 -10.68 19.37
CA ALA A 289 -14.00 -10.10 19.05
C ALA A 289 -14.96 -10.05 20.25
N ALA A 290 -14.48 -10.12 21.50
CA ALA A 290 -15.34 -9.92 22.68
C ALA A 290 -14.48 -9.57 23.90
N ALA A 291 -14.19 -8.32 24.12
CA ALA A 291 -13.93 -7.75 25.46
C ALA A 291 -14.21 -6.25 25.42
#